data_688d1968868c543abd187b9ef2226261
#
_entry.id   688d1968868c543abd187b9ef2226261
#
_cell.length_a   1.000
_cell.length_b   1.000
_cell.length_c   1.000
_cell.angle_alpha   90.00
_cell.angle_beta   90.00
_cell.angle_gamma   90.00
#
_symmetry.space_group_name_H-M   'P 1'
#
loop_
_entity.id
_entity.type
_entity.pdbx_description
1 polymer ?
#
loop_
_entity_poly.entity_id
_entity_poly.type
_entity_poly.pdbx_seq_one_letter_code
_entity_poly.pdbx_strand_id
1 'polypeptide(L)' 'MLLALDVGNTKIACGIFEGNKLKSNLSIATSIHRSPDEYAALLFNLLPHHKVAKEDIKEAIM' A
#
# COMPACT_ATOMS: atom_id res chain seq x y z
N MET A 1 8.62 0.03 -9.06
CA MET A 1 8.13 -0.98 -8.10
C MET A 1 6.64 -1.21 -8.29
N LEU A 2 6.17 -2.38 -7.98
CA LEU A 2 4.77 -2.75 -8.05
C LEU A 2 4.15 -2.72 -6.66
N LEU A 3 2.99 -2.08 -6.56
CA LEU A 3 2.20 -2.06 -5.33
C LEU A 3 1.01 -3.00 -5.52
N ALA A 4 0.91 -4.03 -4.69
CA ALA A 4 -0.19 -4.98 -4.74
C ALA A 4 -1.05 -4.82 -3.49
N LEU A 5 -2.34 -4.66 -3.69
CA LEU A 5 -3.30 -4.43 -2.61
C LEU A 5 -4.30 -5.59 -2.51
N ASP A 6 -4.50 -6.07 -1.30
CA ASP A 6 -5.52 -7.07 -1.01
C ASP A 6 -6.51 -6.44 -0.02
N VAL A 7 -7.69 -6.10 -0.52
CA VAL A 7 -8.71 -5.40 0.26
C VAL A 7 -9.62 -6.40 0.94
N GLY A 8 -9.49 -6.49 2.26
CA GLY A 8 -10.34 -7.34 3.08
C GLY A 8 -11.39 -6.55 3.85
N ASN A 9 -12.22 -7.26 4.61
CA ASN A 9 -13.27 -6.61 5.41
C ASN A 9 -12.72 -5.88 6.63
N THR A 10 -11.57 -6.31 7.14
CA THR A 10 -10.99 -5.75 8.36
C THR A 10 -9.69 -5.03 8.13
N LYS A 11 -9.01 -5.31 7.01
CA LYS A 11 -7.75 -4.67 6.71
C LYS A 11 -7.47 -4.67 5.21
N ILE A 12 -6.59 -3.77 4.81
CA ILE A 12 -6.02 -3.75 3.48
C ILE A 12 -4.56 -4.17 3.63
N ALA A 13 -4.22 -5.31 3.03
CA ALA A 13 -2.83 -5.78 3.00
C ALA A 13 -2.16 -5.24 1.75
N CYS A 14 -0.95 -4.76 1.90
CA CYS A 14 -0.21 -4.12 0.82
C CYS A 14 1.16 -4.76 0.70
N GLY A 15 1.50 -5.24 -0.49
CA GLY A 15 2.83 -5.76 -0.79
C GLY A 15 3.54 -4.84 -1.78
N ILE A 16 4.81 -4.59 -1.53
CA ILE A 16 5.63 -3.78 -2.42
C ILE A 16 6.68 -4.68 -3.04
N PHE A 17 6.63 -4.81 -4.35
CA PHE A 17 7.51 -5.71 -5.10
C PHE A 17 8.52 -4.92 -5.92
N GLU A 18 9.75 -5.40 -5.92
CA GLU A 18 10.79 -4.93 -6.82
C GLU A 18 11.19 -6.11 -7.70
N GLY A 19 10.75 -6.07 -8.96
CA GLY A 19 10.87 -7.23 -9.83
C GLY A 19 10.03 -8.38 -9.29
N ASN A 20 10.63 -9.53 -9.06
CA ASN A 20 9.97 -10.71 -8.53
C ASN A 20 10.07 -10.82 -7.00
N LYS A 21 10.70 -9.85 -6.35
CA LYS A 21 10.95 -9.94 -4.92
C LYS A 21 10.01 -9.04 -4.13
N LEU A 22 9.46 -9.59 -3.06
CA LEU A 22 8.70 -8.79 -2.09
C LEU A 22 9.68 -7.97 -1.27
N LYS A 23 9.67 -6.66 -1.48
CA LYS A 23 10.56 -5.75 -0.78
C LYS A 23 10.05 -5.42 0.61
N SER A 24 8.75 -5.20 0.73
CA SER A 24 8.14 -4.84 2.00
C SER A 24 6.66 -5.17 1.98
N ASN A 25 6.06 -5.27 3.16
CA ASN A 25 4.61 -5.39 3.27
C ASN A 25 4.13 -4.54 4.43
N LEU A 26 2.87 -4.16 4.36
CA LEU A 26 2.23 -3.38 5.42
C LEU A 26 0.73 -3.65 5.39
N SER A 27 0.05 -3.29 6.47
CA SER A 27 -1.40 -3.45 6.57
C SER A 27 -2.01 -2.18 7.13
N ILE A 28 -3.19 -1.85 6.64
CA ILE A 28 -3.97 -0.72 7.11
C ILE A 28 -5.32 -1.24 7.54
N ALA A 29 -5.75 -0.90 8.76
CA ALA A 29 -7.07 -1.29 9.24
C ALA A 29 -8.15 -0.59 8.41
N THR A 30 -9.16 -1.34 7.98
CA THR A 30 -10.27 -0.75 7.26
C THR A 30 -11.26 -0.12 8.24
N SER A 31 -11.91 0.95 7.79
CA SER A 31 -12.93 1.64 8.56
C SER A 31 -14.00 2.13 7.59
N ILE A 32 -15.26 1.92 7.97
CA ILE A 32 -16.38 2.39 7.15
C ILE A 32 -16.45 3.92 7.09
N HIS A 33 -15.73 4.59 7.97
CA HIS A 33 -15.72 6.06 8.04
C HIS A 33 -14.62 6.69 7.19
N ARG A 34 -13.77 5.88 6.56
CA ARG A 34 -12.67 6.39 5.72
C ARG A 34 -13.03 6.36 4.25
N SER A 35 -12.76 7.46 3.58
CA SER A 35 -12.91 7.54 2.13
C SER A 35 -11.70 6.91 1.44
N PRO A 36 -11.81 6.60 0.13
CA PRO A 36 -10.65 6.15 -0.64
C PRO A 36 -9.46 7.10 -0.56
N ASP A 37 -9.73 8.41 -0.54
CA ASP A 37 -8.66 9.41 -0.45
C ASP A 37 -7.91 9.31 0.86
N GLU A 38 -8.60 8.99 1.96
CA GLU A 38 -7.96 8.82 3.25
C GLU A 38 -7.04 7.61 3.27
N TYR A 39 -7.46 6.50 2.63
CA TYR A 39 -6.61 5.32 2.51
C TYR A 39 -5.36 5.62 1.68
N ALA A 40 -5.53 6.35 0.59
CA ALA A 40 -4.41 6.75 -0.25
C ALA A 40 -3.41 7.60 0.54
N ALA A 41 -3.91 8.56 1.31
CA ALA A 41 -3.05 9.42 2.13
C ALA A 41 -2.29 8.61 3.18
N LEU A 42 -2.97 7.67 3.85
CA LEU A 42 -2.32 6.80 4.82
C LEU A 42 -1.21 5.97 4.18
N LEU A 43 -1.51 5.39 3.02
CA LEU A 43 -0.55 4.56 2.31
C LEU A 43 0.69 5.37 1.92
N PHE A 44 0.49 6.55 1.34
CA PHE A 44 1.61 7.40 0.93
C PHE A 44 2.43 7.89 2.11
N ASN A 45 1.80 8.06 3.28
CA ASN A 45 2.53 8.42 4.49
C ASN A 45 3.35 7.25 5.05
N LEU A 46 2.91 6.01 4.80
CA LEU A 46 3.60 4.82 5.29
C LEU A 46 4.75 4.39 4.39
N LEU A 47 4.68 4.67 3.09
CA LEU A 47 5.71 4.24 2.15
C LEU A 47 7.12 4.68 2.54
N PRO A 48 7.37 5.95 2.96
CA PRO A 48 8.71 6.35 3.36
C PRO A 48 9.26 5.56 4.54
N HIS A 49 8.39 5.12 5.45
CA HIS A 49 8.82 4.31 6.58
C HIS A 49 9.35 2.95 6.13
N HIS A 50 8.97 2.50 4.95
CA HIS A 50 9.45 1.26 4.35
C HIS A 50 10.53 1.52 3.29
N LYS A 51 11.09 2.74 3.28
CA LYS A 51 12.16 3.14 2.38
C LYS A 51 11.74 3.10 0.92
N VAL A 52 10.48 3.41 0.66
CA VAL A 52 9.92 3.46 -0.69
C VAL A 52 9.42 4.87 -0.95
N ALA A 53 9.89 5.48 -2.03
CA ALA A 53 9.38 6.77 -2.45
C ALA A 53 8.14 6.58 -3.32
N LYS A 54 7.20 7.50 -3.21
CA LYS A 54 5.98 7.48 -4.02
C LYS A 54 6.31 7.38 -5.51
N GLU A 55 7.35 8.07 -5.94
CA GLU A 55 7.79 8.12 -7.33
C GLU A 55 8.33 6.78 -7.82
N ASP A 56 8.72 5.89 -6.92
CA ASP A 56 9.22 4.57 -7.27
C ASP A 56 8.10 3.60 -7.64
N ILE A 57 6.87 3.93 -7.29
CA ILE A 57 5.71 3.08 -7.61
C ILE A 57 5.29 3.38 -9.05
N LYS A 58 5.51 2.42 -9.94
CA LYS A 58 5.17 2.55 -11.34
C LYS A 58 3.86 1.89 -11.69
N GLU A 59 3.38 0.99 -10.84
CA GLU A 59 2.24 0.16 -11.14
C GLU A 59 1.56 -0.26 -9.84
N ALA A 60 0.25 -0.32 -9.85
CA ALA A 60 -0.51 -0.77 -8.70
C ALA A 60 -1.61 -1.71 -9.16
N ILE A 61 -1.82 -2.81 -8.40
CA ILE A 61 -2.88 -3.77 -8.67
C ILE A 61 -3.67 -4.04 -7.40
N MET A 62 -4.93 -4.39 -7.59
CA MET A 62 -5.82 -4.73 -6.49
C MET A 62 -6.36 -6.13 -6.66
#